data_426df35ced754647abd2e878eb0b4e97
#
_entry.id   426df35ced754647abd2e878eb0b4e97
#
_cell.length_a   1.000
_cell.length_b   1.000
_cell.length_c   1.000
_cell.angle_alpha   90.00
_cell.angle_beta   90.00
_cell.angle_gamma   90.00
#
_symmetry.space_group_name_H-M   'P 1'
#
loop_
_entity.id
_entity.type
_entity.pdbx_description
1 polymer ?
#
loop_
_entity_poly.entity_id
_entity_poly.type
_entity_poly.pdbx_seq_one_letter_code
_entity_poly.pdbx_strand_id
1 'polypeptide(L)'
;MNFGKTSLARRLVLGSAVFSFVMLGLTAWILSTLNRQQALDLFQSELDATLGTLTSAANVTDYGEVFIIETRAPTDERFSTPLAGRYWLIAGLNTEGDRISEVSSNSVWDWVVPWDDFAIQAAINAPGEPQFSDSVGPNGEPLRIATKSVILPGEWDSPVILIAGADRSEINRITRQFLITLVISLGLLALGLIAAMFILVRLGLAPLVRVQRDVADIRIGEKQHLDDNYPQEILPLTLELNKLLDHNKAV
;
A
#
# COMPACT_ATOMS: atom_id res chain seq x y z
N MET A 1 13.03 -14.63 40.90
CA MET A 1 13.36 -14.35 39.48
C MET A 1 14.33 -13.19 39.43
N ASN A 2 15.65 -13.48 39.26
CA ASN A 2 16.68 -12.45 39.16
C ASN A 2 16.59 -11.75 37.78
N PHE A 3 16.00 -10.60 37.74
CA PHE A 3 16.19 -9.69 36.60
C PHE A 3 17.64 -9.22 36.61
N GLY A 4 18.49 -9.88 35.86
CA GLY A 4 19.90 -9.50 35.70
C GLY A 4 19.99 -8.03 35.35
N LYS A 5 20.91 -7.33 36.03
CA LYS A 5 21.23 -5.90 35.87
C LYS A 5 21.50 -5.60 34.38
N THR A 6 20.43 -5.26 33.62
CA THR A 6 20.60 -4.87 32.23
C THR A 6 21.31 -3.52 32.18
N SER A 7 22.44 -3.47 31.49
CA SER A 7 23.20 -2.26 31.24
C SER A 7 22.27 -1.16 30.68
N LEU A 8 22.45 0.09 31.16
CA LEU A 8 21.70 1.26 30.68
C LEU A 8 21.76 1.37 29.13
N ALA A 9 22.92 1.09 28.57
CA ALA A 9 23.14 1.01 27.11
C ALA A 9 22.17 0.03 26.44
N ARG A 10 21.99 -1.18 26.99
CA ARG A 10 21.08 -2.19 26.43
C ARG A 10 19.62 -1.75 26.50
N ARG A 11 19.21 -1.07 27.56
CA ARG A 11 17.84 -0.54 27.69
C ARG A 11 17.57 0.55 26.67
N LEU A 12 18.52 1.47 26.45
CA LEU A 12 18.42 2.54 25.45
C LEU A 12 18.34 1.97 24.02
N VAL A 13 19.24 1.04 23.68
CA VAL A 13 19.24 0.41 22.35
C VAL A 13 17.95 -0.38 22.11
N LEU A 14 17.48 -1.17 23.08
CA LEU A 14 16.24 -1.90 22.96
C LEU A 14 15.02 -0.97 22.86
N GLY A 15 14.96 0.08 23.67
CA GLY A 15 13.86 1.04 23.63
C GLY A 15 13.77 1.77 22.29
N SER A 16 14.89 2.24 21.75
CA SER A 16 14.93 2.90 20.46
C SER A 16 14.66 1.93 19.30
N ALA A 17 15.12 0.68 19.39
CA ALA A 17 14.83 -0.33 18.38
C ALA A 17 13.34 -0.66 18.34
N VAL A 18 12.68 -0.85 19.49
CA VAL A 18 11.22 -1.06 19.57
C VAL A 18 10.46 0.14 19.04
N PHE A 19 10.84 1.35 19.44
CA PHE A 19 10.21 2.58 18.94
C PHE A 19 10.35 2.71 17.42
N SER A 20 11.56 2.51 16.88
CA SER A 20 11.79 2.54 15.42
C SER A 20 10.99 1.49 14.70
N PHE A 21 10.91 0.26 15.23
CA PHE A 21 10.14 -0.82 14.62
C PHE A 21 8.63 -0.51 14.58
N VAL A 22 8.08 0.05 15.65
CA VAL A 22 6.67 0.45 15.71
C VAL A 22 6.39 1.59 14.72
N MET A 23 7.23 2.61 14.68
CA MET A 23 7.05 3.76 13.78
C MET A 23 7.20 3.37 12.31
N LEU A 24 8.20 2.55 11.97
CA LEU A 24 8.39 2.07 10.61
C LEU A 24 7.26 1.13 10.17
N GLY A 25 6.78 0.27 11.09
CA GLY A 25 5.63 -0.60 10.85
C GLY A 25 4.34 0.19 10.59
N LEU A 26 4.09 1.24 11.37
CA LEU A 26 2.95 2.14 11.17
C LEU A 26 3.05 2.86 9.80
N THR A 27 4.23 3.37 9.47
CA THR A 27 4.49 4.01 8.17
C THR A 27 4.26 3.04 7.01
N ALA A 28 4.77 1.81 7.13
CA ALA A 28 4.55 0.77 6.13
C ALA A 28 3.06 0.45 5.93
N TRP A 29 2.32 0.35 7.01
CA TRP A 29 0.88 0.09 6.97
C TRP A 29 0.10 1.23 6.29
N ILE A 30 0.38 2.49 6.66
CA ILE A 30 -0.25 3.67 6.05
C ILE A 30 0.06 3.74 4.55
N LEU A 31 1.33 3.64 4.15
CA LEU A 31 1.73 3.69 2.74
C LEU A 31 1.15 2.55 1.91
N SER A 32 1.09 1.34 2.48
CA SER A 32 0.49 0.18 1.82
C SER A 32 -1.02 0.36 1.59
N THR A 33 -1.75 0.87 2.58
CA THR A 33 -3.20 1.12 2.45
C THR A 33 -3.49 2.22 1.44
N LEU A 34 -2.75 3.33 1.47
CA LEU A 34 -2.88 4.43 0.50
C LEU A 34 -2.58 3.97 -0.93
N ASN A 35 -1.48 3.24 -1.13
CA ASN A 35 -1.12 2.74 -2.46
C ASN A 35 -2.19 1.80 -3.02
N ARG A 36 -2.72 0.90 -2.18
CA ARG A 36 -3.79 -0.03 -2.59
C ARG A 36 -5.07 0.71 -2.97
N GLN A 37 -5.47 1.74 -2.21
CA GLN A 37 -6.64 2.55 -2.53
C GLN A 37 -6.45 3.29 -3.85
N GLN A 38 -5.33 3.99 -4.03
CA GLN A 38 -5.02 4.70 -5.27
C GLN A 38 -5.01 3.78 -6.50
N ALA A 39 -4.44 2.57 -6.37
CA ALA A 39 -4.43 1.60 -7.46
C ALA A 39 -5.86 1.14 -7.82
N LEU A 40 -6.72 0.91 -6.83
CA LEU A 40 -8.12 0.55 -7.06
C LEU A 40 -8.91 1.70 -7.68
N ASP A 41 -8.75 2.92 -7.19
CA ASP A 41 -9.45 4.09 -7.69
C ASP A 41 -9.10 4.40 -9.16
N LEU A 42 -7.81 4.33 -9.50
CA LEU A 42 -7.35 4.48 -10.89
C LEU A 42 -7.96 3.41 -11.80
N PHE A 43 -8.00 2.18 -11.34
CA PHE A 43 -8.55 1.08 -12.11
C PHE A 43 -10.07 1.19 -12.32
N GLN A 44 -10.79 1.61 -11.29
CA GLN A 44 -12.23 1.86 -11.39
C GLN A 44 -12.51 3.04 -12.32
N SER A 45 -11.69 4.09 -12.25
CA SER A 45 -11.80 5.24 -13.15
C SER A 45 -11.56 4.84 -14.62
N GLU A 46 -10.64 3.91 -14.89
CA GLU A 46 -10.38 3.40 -16.23
C GLU A 46 -11.57 2.59 -16.76
N LEU A 47 -12.19 1.75 -15.91
CA LEU A 47 -13.40 1.02 -16.27
C LEU A 47 -14.58 1.97 -16.52
N ASP A 48 -14.77 2.98 -15.70
CA ASP A 48 -15.83 3.98 -15.90
C ASP A 48 -15.60 4.80 -17.19
N ALA A 49 -14.36 5.15 -17.51
CA ALA A 49 -14.03 5.77 -18.79
C ALA A 49 -14.37 4.87 -19.98
N THR A 50 -14.14 3.56 -19.84
CA THR A 50 -14.55 2.57 -20.86
C THR A 50 -16.08 2.53 -21.00
N LEU A 51 -16.83 2.51 -19.89
CA LEU A 51 -18.28 2.59 -19.90
C LEU A 51 -18.79 3.91 -20.52
N GLY A 52 -18.13 5.02 -20.26
CA GLY A 52 -18.40 6.32 -20.89
C GLY A 52 -18.23 6.28 -22.41
N THR A 53 -17.15 5.63 -22.88
CA THR A 53 -16.91 5.40 -24.32
C THR A 53 -17.99 4.51 -24.92
N LEU A 54 -18.33 3.41 -24.25
CA LEU A 54 -19.42 2.51 -24.67
C LEU A 54 -20.76 3.23 -24.73
N THR A 55 -21.07 4.08 -23.73
CA THR A 55 -22.30 4.87 -23.72
C THR A 55 -22.42 5.76 -24.96
N SER A 56 -21.30 6.34 -25.42
CA SER A 56 -21.28 7.20 -26.61
C SER A 56 -21.30 6.43 -27.94
N ALA A 57 -20.87 5.17 -27.90
CA ALA A 57 -20.77 4.30 -29.06
C ALA A 57 -22.00 3.38 -29.24
N ALA A 58 -22.68 3.08 -28.14
CA ALA A 58 -23.87 2.23 -28.15
C ALA A 58 -25.04 2.94 -28.79
N ASN A 59 -25.83 2.15 -29.54
CA ASN A 59 -27.08 2.54 -30.10
C ASN A 59 -28.10 1.38 -29.98
N VAL A 60 -29.39 1.71 -30.08
CA VAL A 60 -30.46 0.73 -29.97
C VAL A 60 -31.49 0.98 -31.08
N THR A 61 -31.99 -0.08 -31.69
CA THR A 61 -33.08 0.01 -32.64
C THR A 61 -34.43 0.10 -31.93
N ASP A 62 -35.50 0.48 -32.66
CA ASP A 62 -36.85 0.55 -32.12
C ASP A 62 -37.39 -0.83 -31.64
N TYR A 63 -36.72 -1.92 -31.98
CA TYR A 63 -37.03 -3.28 -31.55
C TYR A 63 -36.15 -3.76 -30.38
N GLY A 64 -35.28 -2.87 -29.83
CA GLY A 64 -34.41 -3.21 -28.70
C GLY A 64 -33.12 -3.93 -29.07
N GLU A 65 -32.78 -4.04 -30.35
CA GLU A 65 -31.50 -4.59 -30.78
C GLU A 65 -30.40 -3.58 -30.56
N VAL A 66 -29.39 -3.95 -29.77
CA VAL A 66 -28.22 -3.10 -29.49
C VAL A 66 -27.13 -3.30 -30.54
N PHE A 67 -26.48 -2.22 -30.94
CA PHE A 67 -25.32 -2.23 -31.81
C PHE A 67 -24.33 -1.17 -31.43
N ILE A 68 -23.08 -1.29 -31.89
CA ILE A 68 -22.02 -0.33 -31.60
C ILE A 68 -21.59 0.42 -32.87
N ILE A 69 -21.37 1.72 -32.75
CA ILE A 69 -20.74 2.51 -33.80
C ILE A 69 -19.24 2.28 -33.73
N GLU A 70 -18.70 1.49 -34.65
CA GLU A 70 -17.27 1.07 -34.62
C GLU A 70 -16.27 2.23 -34.49
N THR A 71 -16.55 3.37 -35.13
CA THR A 71 -15.68 4.55 -35.09
C THR A 71 -15.64 5.21 -33.71
N ARG A 72 -16.54 4.85 -32.82
CA ARG A 72 -16.62 5.35 -31.42
C ARG A 72 -16.34 4.27 -30.38
N ALA A 73 -16.14 3.04 -30.82
CA ALA A 73 -15.84 1.91 -29.94
C ALA A 73 -14.52 2.14 -29.19
N PRO A 74 -14.34 1.52 -28.00
CA PRO A 74 -13.08 1.56 -27.30
C PRO A 74 -11.92 1.06 -28.19
N THR A 75 -10.84 1.84 -28.28
CA THR A 75 -9.73 1.59 -29.20
C THR A 75 -8.57 0.78 -28.62
N ASP A 76 -8.67 0.32 -27.35
CA ASP A 76 -7.64 -0.54 -26.74
C ASP A 76 -7.55 -1.86 -27.52
N GLU A 77 -6.36 -2.20 -28.00
CA GLU A 77 -6.08 -3.40 -28.82
C GLU A 77 -6.48 -4.70 -28.09
N ARG A 78 -6.50 -4.69 -26.77
CA ARG A 78 -6.91 -5.82 -25.93
C ARG A 78 -8.40 -6.19 -26.11
N PHE A 79 -9.26 -5.26 -26.55
CA PHE A 79 -10.65 -5.57 -26.88
C PHE A 79 -10.80 -6.32 -28.21
N SER A 80 -9.79 -6.24 -29.07
CA SER A 80 -9.78 -6.92 -30.38
C SER A 80 -9.11 -8.30 -30.34
N THR A 81 -8.32 -8.57 -29.28
CA THR A 81 -7.57 -9.82 -29.13
C THR A 81 -8.33 -10.79 -28.22
N PRO A 82 -8.60 -12.03 -28.67
CA PRO A 82 -9.30 -13.03 -27.84
C PRO A 82 -8.65 -13.24 -26.48
N LEU A 83 -9.46 -13.22 -25.44
CA LEU A 83 -9.08 -13.50 -24.03
C LEU A 83 -7.92 -12.63 -23.51
N ALA A 84 -7.79 -11.39 -23.99
CA ALA A 84 -6.68 -10.48 -23.66
C ALA A 84 -6.82 -9.74 -22.32
N GLY A 85 -7.78 -10.15 -21.47
CA GLY A 85 -7.95 -9.61 -20.11
C GLY A 85 -8.71 -8.30 -20.03
N ARG A 86 -9.24 -7.80 -21.15
CA ARG A 86 -10.18 -6.67 -21.20
C ARG A 86 -11.40 -7.05 -22.02
N TYR A 87 -12.55 -6.82 -21.44
CA TYR A 87 -13.82 -7.27 -21.98
C TYR A 87 -14.86 -6.16 -21.88
N TRP A 88 -15.75 -6.08 -22.86
CA TRP A 88 -16.96 -5.30 -22.73
C TRP A 88 -18.15 -6.03 -23.36
N LEU A 89 -19.33 -5.73 -22.84
CA LEU A 89 -20.60 -6.23 -23.33
C LEU A 89 -21.66 -5.14 -23.21
N ILE A 90 -22.53 -5.04 -24.20
CA ILE A 90 -23.71 -4.18 -24.22
C ILE A 90 -24.91 -5.10 -24.38
N ALA A 91 -25.90 -4.97 -23.51
CA ALA A 91 -27.11 -5.78 -23.56
C ALA A 91 -28.36 -4.90 -23.53
N GLY A 92 -29.27 -5.12 -24.47
CA GLY A 92 -30.60 -4.53 -24.45
C GLY A 92 -31.56 -5.37 -23.59
N LEU A 93 -32.33 -4.70 -22.73
CA LEU A 93 -33.34 -5.37 -21.92
C LEU A 93 -34.74 -5.03 -22.45
N ASN A 94 -35.70 -5.97 -22.28
CA ASN A 94 -37.12 -5.67 -22.47
C ASN A 94 -37.70 -4.96 -21.21
N THR A 95 -38.97 -4.61 -21.26
CA THR A 95 -39.71 -4.01 -20.16
C THR A 95 -39.86 -4.91 -18.93
N GLU A 96 -39.68 -6.22 -19.10
CA GLU A 96 -39.71 -7.22 -18.02
C GLU A 96 -38.31 -7.42 -17.39
N GLY A 97 -37.27 -6.84 -17.99
CA GLY A 97 -35.89 -6.95 -17.53
C GLY A 97 -35.10 -8.11 -18.14
N ASP A 98 -35.70 -8.83 -19.11
CA ASP A 98 -35.02 -9.92 -19.80
C ASP A 98 -34.08 -9.39 -20.89
N ARG A 99 -32.94 -10.05 -21.05
CA ARG A 99 -31.96 -9.74 -22.09
C ARG A 99 -32.45 -10.21 -23.46
N ILE A 100 -32.67 -9.27 -24.37
CA ILE A 100 -33.20 -9.55 -25.71
C ILE A 100 -32.13 -9.47 -26.79
N SER A 101 -31.10 -8.70 -26.61
CA SER A 101 -29.98 -8.61 -27.54
C SER A 101 -28.70 -8.30 -26.84
N GLU A 102 -27.55 -8.66 -27.42
CA GLU A 102 -26.24 -8.33 -26.90
C GLU A 102 -25.20 -8.16 -28.01
N VAL A 103 -24.24 -7.28 -27.71
CA VAL A 103 -23.04 -7.08 -28.52
C VAL A 103 -21.84 -7.01 -27.57
N SER A 104 -20.75 -7.66 -27.94
CA SER A 104 -19.54 -7.74 -27.09
C SER A 104 -18.26 -7.48 -27.87
N SER A 105 -17.17 -7.22 -27.14
CA SER A 105 -15.84 -7.12 -27.72
C SER A 105 -15.35 -8.47 -28.25
N ASN A 106 -14.49 -8.45 -29.27
CA ASN A 106 -13.88 -9.67 -29.81
C ASN A 106 -13.06 -10.44 -28.76
N SER A 107 -12.61 -9.76 -27.71
CA SER A 107 -11.87 -10.36 -26.61
C SER A 107 -12.71 -11.33 -25.78
N VAL A 108 -14.04 -11.21 -25.77
CA VAL A 108 -14.94 -12.15 -25.09
C VAL A 108 -14.85 -13.53 -25.71
N TRP A 109 -14.69 -13.61 -27.05
CA TRP A 109 -14.57 -14.85 -27.82
C TRP A 109 -15.74 -15.82 -27.52
N ASP A 110 -15.46 -16.99 -26.96
CA ASP A 110 -16.42 -18.03 -26.58
C ASP A 110 -16.75 -18.00 -25.06
N TRP A 111 -16.20 -17.03 -24.33
CA TRP A 111 -16.45 -16.88 -22.89
C TRP A 111 -17.78 -16.16 -22.64
N VAL A 112 -18.54 -16.67 -21.68
CA VAL A 112 -19.79 -16.03 -21.25
C VAL A 112 -19.45 -15.01 -20.16
N VAL A 113 -19.67 -13.74 -20.46
CA VAL A 113 -19.49 -12.67 -19.46
C VAL A 113 -20.44 -12.90 -18.28
N PRO A 114 -19.96 -12.95 -17.04
CA PRO A 114 -20.79 -13.16 -15.88
C PRO A 114 -21.91 -12.12 -15.77
N TRP A 115 -23.14 -12.61 -15.69
CA TRP A 115 -24.32 -11.79 -15.52
C TRP A 115 -24.69 -11.76 -14.04
N ASP A 116 -24.23 -10.70 -13.33
CA ASP A 116 -24.48 -10.51 -11.90
C ASP A 116 -25.81 -9.76 -11.72
N ASP A 117 -26.88 -10.48 -11.42
CA ASP A 117 -28.23 -9.92 -11.24
C ASP A 117 -28.26 -8.83 -10.16
N PHE A 118 -27.45 -8.96 -9.09
CA PHE A 118 -27.39 -7.95 -8.05
C PHE A 118 -26.77 -6.64 -8.56
N ALA A 119 -25.64 -6.72 -9.26
CA ALA A 119 -24.96 -5.56 -9.85
C ALA A 119 -25.85 -4.89 -10.92
N ILE A 120 -26.55 -5.68 -11.72
CA ILE A 120 -27.46 -5.19 -12.75
C ILE A 120 -28.67 -4.47 -12.15
N GLN A 121 -29.33 -5.06 -11.15
CA GLN A 121 -30.43 -4.40 -10.45
C GLN A 121 -29.99 -3.12 -9.74
N ALA A 122 -28.79 -3.12 -9.13
CA ALA A 122 -28.22 -1.91 -8.56
C ALA A 122 -27.97 -0.82 -9.61
N ALA A 123 -27.48 -1.20 -10.81
CA ALA A 123 -27.27 -0.27 -11.93
C ALA A 123 -28.58 0.27 -12.49
N ILE A 124 -29.63 -0.55 -12.58
CA ILE A 124 -30.98 -0.12 -13.01
C ILE A 124 -31.59 0.86 -12.02
N ASN A 125 -31.38 0.64 -10.70
CA ASN A 125 -31.88 1.52 -9.65
C ASN A 125 -31.12 2.86 -9.55
N ALA A 126 -29.88 2.93 -10.07
CA ALA A 126 -29.05 4.12 -10.13
C ALA A 126 -28.51 4.34 -11.56
N PRO A 127 -29.38 4.75 -12.52
CA PRO A 127 -28.98 4.92 -13.92
C PRO A 127 -27.85 5.94 -14.06
N GLY A 128 -26.85 5.60 -14.87
CA GLY A 128 -25.70 6.46 -15.10
C GLY A 128 -24.56 6.30 -14.07
N GLU A 129 -24.78 5.63 -12.95
CA GLU A 129 -23.74 5.34 -11.94
C GLU A 129 -23.15 3.93 -12.16
N PRO A 130 -21.82 3.78 -12.21
CA PRO A 130 -21.17 2.48 -12.34
C PRO A 130 -21.27 1.67 -11.05
N GLN A 131 -21.63 0.42 -11.16
CA GLN A 131 -21.62 -0.57 -10.07
C GLN A 131 -20.43 -1.52 -10.28
N PHE A 132 -19.60 -1.69 -9.24
CA PHE A 132 -18.38 -2.49 -9.34
C PHE A 132 -18.53 -3.82 -8.61
N SER A 133 -18.23 -4.92 -9.31
CA SER A 133 -18.19 -6.27 -8.73
C SER A 133 -16.89 -7.00 -9.08
N ASP A 134 -16.56 -8.03 -8.30
CA ASP A 134 -15.42 -8.89 -8.56
C ASP A 134 -15.90 -10.21 -9.18
N SER A 135 -15.17 -10.71 -10.17
CA SER A 135 -15.48 -11.94 -10.89
C SER A 135 -14.22 -12.69 -11.29
N VAL A 136 -14.39 -13.78 -12.01
CA VAL A 136 -13.29 -14.61 -12.53
C VAL A 136 -13.39 -14.62 -14.04
N GLY A 137 -12.25 -14.39 -14.68
CA GLY A 137 -12.11 -14.40 -16.13
C GLY A 137 -12.01 -15.80 -16.74
N PRO A 138 -11.96 -15.88 -18.07
CA PRO A 138 -11.93 -17.14 -18.81
C PRO A 138 -10.71 -18.03 -18.50
N ASN A 139 -9.60 -17.43 -18.12
CA ASN A 139 -8.37 -18.16 -17.76
C ASN A 139 -8.20 -18.33 -16.24
N GLY A 140 -9.25 -18.02 -15.45
CA GLY A 140 -9.19 -18.05 -13.99
C GLY A 140 -8.55 -16.82 -13.35
N GLU A 141 -8.25 -15.78 -14.13
CA GLU A 141 -7.73 -14.51 -13.65
C GLU A 141 -8.79 -13.72 -12.86
N PRO A 142 -8.38 -12.97 -11.82
CA PRO A 142 -9.31 -12.13 -11.07
C PRO A 142 -9.74 -10.93 -11.91
N LEU A 143 -11.03 -10.81 -12.19
CA LEU A 143 -11.62 -9.67 -12.91
C LEU A 143 -12.26 -8.67 -11.95
N ARG A 144 -12.18 -7.40 -12.31
CA ARG A 144 -13.07 -6.35 -11.82
C ARG A 144 -14.03 -5.99 -12.94
N ILE A 145 -15.30 -6.01 -12.64
CA ILE A 145 -16.38 -5.68 -13.58
C ILE A 145 -17.02 -4.38 -13.11
N ALA A 146 -17.26 -3.48 -14.06
CA ALA A 146 -18.09 -2.30 -13.87
C ALA A 146 -19.35 -2.49 -14.73
N THR A 147 -20.51 -2.35 -14.11
CA THR A 147 -21.83 -2.45 -14.75
C THR A 147 -22.54 -1.11 -14.64
N LYS A 148 -23.09 -0.63 -15.74
CA LYS A 148 -23.83 0.64 -15.80
C LYS A 148 -25.09 0.49 -16.62
N SER A 149 -26.19 1.03 -16.12
CA SER A 149 -27.45 1.13 -16.85
C SER A 149 -27.57 2.52 -17.45
N VAL A 150 -27.96 2.58 -18.70
CA VAL A 150 -28.24 3.83 -19.42
C VAL A 150 -29.53 3.71 -20.22
N ILE A 151 -30.24 4.83 -20.40
CA ILE A 151 -31.33 4.96 -21.35
C ILE A 151 -30.73 5.70 -22.54
N LEU A 152 -30.69 5.04 -23.69
CA LEU A 152 -30.18 5.63 -24.93
C LEU A 152 -31.24 6.49 -25.59
N PRO A 153 -30.84 7.59 -26.27
CA PRO A 153 -31.81 8.40 -27.03
C PRO A 153 -32.40 7.59 -28.19
N GLY A 154 -33.72 7.60 -28.30
CA GLY A 154 -34.46 6.86 -29.36
C GLY A 154 -35.88 6.59 -28.92
N GLU A 155 -36.59 5.72 -29.65
CA GLU A 155 -37.94 5.28 -29.30
C GLU A 155 -37.98 4.10 -28.31
N TRP A 156 -36.79 3.58 -27.94
CA TRP A 156 -36.65 2.47 -27.00
C TRP A 156 -36.48 3.01 -25.56
N ASP A 157 -37.50 2.83 -24.74
CA ASP A 157 -37.55 3.35 -23.36
C ASP A 157 -37.00 2.39 -22.28
N SER A 158 -36.53 1.21 -22.67
CA SER A 158 -35.99 0.23 -21.72
C SER A 158 -34.48 0.45 -21.50
N PRO A 159 -33.94 0.08 -20.32
CA PRO A 159 -32.55 0.26 -20.01
C PRO A 159 -31.62 -0.63 -20.87
N VAL A 160 -30.48 -0.06 -21.23
CA VAL A 160 -29.36 -0.79 -21.85
C VAL A 160 -28.28 -0.95 -20.79
N ILE A 161 -27.81 -2.18 -20.61
CA ILE A 161 -26.77 -2.53 -19.67
C ILE A 161 -25.43 -2.53 -20.38
N LEU A 162 -24.51 -1.76 -19.85
CA LEU A 162 -23.11 -1.69 -20.28
C LEU A 162 -22.25 -2.40 -19.23
N ILE A 163 -21.44 -3.33 -19.66
CA ILE A 163 -20.49 -4.06 -18.80
C ILE A 163 -19.08 -3.84 -19.35
N ALA A 164 -18.16 -3.45 -18.49
CA ALA A 164 -16.73 -3.41 -18.78
C ALA A 164 -15.98 -4.23 -17.74
N GLY A 165 -15.13 -5.15 -18.17
CA GLY A 165 -14.32 -6.00 -17.30
C GLY A 165 -12.84 -5.87 -17.62
N ALA A 166 -11.99 -5.91 -16.58
CA ALA A 166 -10.56 -5.95 -16.77
C ALA A 166 -9.85 -6.83 -15.73
N ASP A 167 -8.76 -7.47 -16.17
CA ASP A 167 -7.91 -8.31 -15.35
C ASP A 167 -7.14 -7.48 -14.30
N ARG A 168 -7.27 -7.90 -13.04
CA ARG A 168 -6.57 -7.27 -11.89
C ARG A 168 -5.18 -7.84 -11.62
N SER A 169 -4.76 -8.87 -12.34
CA SER A 169 -3.46 -9.55 -12.08
C SER A 169 -2.29 -8.59 -12.20
N GLU A 170 -2.33 -7.67 -13.16
CA GLU A 170 -1.25 -6.67 -13.34
C GLU A 170 -1.19 -5.70 -12.17
N ILE A 171 -2.33 -5.20 -11.70
CA ILE A 171 -2.40 -4.31 -10.53
C ILE A 171 -1.95 -5.02 -9.27
N ASN A 172 -2.38 -6.28 -9.08
CA ASN A 172 -1.95 -7.09 -7.95
C ASN A 172 -0.43 -7.30 -7.99
N ARG A 173 0.17 -7.48 -9.17
CA ARG A 173 1.61 -7.61 -9.36
C ARG A 173 2.34 -6.31 -9.00
N ILE A 174 1.87 -5.16 -9.50
CA ILE A 174 2.46 -3.84 -9.21
C ILE A 174 2.38 -3.54 -7.71
N THR A 175 1.22 -3.75 -7.09
CA THR A 175 1.02 -3.56 -5.65
C THR A 175 1.95 -4.46 -4.83
N ARG A 176 2.12 -5.72 -5.24
CA ARG A 176 3.05 -6.65 -4.58
C ARG A 176 4.51 -6.21 -4.74
N GLN A 177 4.93 -5.75 -5.91
CA GLN A 177 6.28 -5.23 -6.13
C GLN A 177 6.54 -3.99 -5.26
N PHE A 178 5.56 -3.08 -5.17
CA PHE A 178 5.63 -1.95 -4.26
C PHE A 178 5.83 -2.37 -2.81
N LEU A 179 5.04 -3.33 -2.31
CA LEU A 179 5.17 -3.86 -0.96
C LEU A 179 6.55 -4.46 -0.69
N ILE A 180 7.09 -5.25 -1.63
CA ILE A 180 8.43 -5.83 -1.49
C ILE A 180 9.49 -4.73 -1.39
N THR A 181 9.43 -3.74 -2.28
CA THR A 181 10.36 -2.60 -2.27
C THR A 181 10.25 -1.80 -0.97
N LEU A 182 9.03 -1.55 -0.50
CA LEU A 182 8.76 -0.84 0.74
C LEU A 182 9.37 -1.59 1.94
N VAL A 183 9.14 -2.90 2.05
CA VAL A 183 9.67 -3.72 3.15
C VAL A 183 11.21 -3.76 3.14
N ILE A 184 11.83 -3.91 1.96
CA ILE A 184 13.29 -3.88 1.83
C ILE A 184 13.86 -2.52 2.24
N SER A 185 13.28 -1.43 1.74
CA SER A 185 13.74 -0.06 2.02
C SER A 185 13.62 0.28 3.51
N LEU A 186 12.47 -0.01 4.13
CA LEU A 186 12.25 0.23 5.55
C LEU A 186 13.10 -0.70 6.42
N GLY A 187 13.31 -1.95 5.98
CA GLY A 187 14.22 -2.88 6.66
C GLY A 187 15.67 -2.38 6.67
N LEU A 188 16.16 -1.86 5.54
CA LEU A 188 17.50 -1.26 5.45
C LEU A 188 17.62 -0.01 6.33
N LEU A 189 16.57 0.83 6.33
CA LEU A 189 16.52 2.00 7.21
C LEU A 189 16.54 1.61 8.69
N ALA A 190 15.77 0.59 9.07
CA ALA A 190 15.74 0.06 10.44
C ALA A 190 17.13 -0.43 10.88
N LEU A 191 17.81 -1.19 10.02
CA LEU A 191 19.19 -1.65 10.29
C LEU A 191 20.15 -0.48 10.46
N GLY A 192 20.06 0.54 9.61
CA GLY A 192 20.87 1.76 9.72
C GLY A 192 20.62 2.50 11.03
N LEU A 193 19.38 2.67 11.44
CA LEU A 193 19.02 3.30 12.71
C LEU A 193 19.53 2.53 13.92
N ILE A 194 19.40 1.21 13.92
CA ILE A 194 19.91 0.35 15.00
C ILE A 194 21.43 0.45 15.07
N ALA A 195 22.13 0.38 13.93
CA ALA A 195 23.59 0.54 13.87
C ALA A 195 24.05 1.91 14.38
N ALA A 196 23.39 2.98 13.92
CA ALA A 196 23.68 4.34 14.36
C ALA A 196 23.47 4.48 15.87
N MET A 197 22.35 3.97 16.41
CA MET A 197 22.08 4.01 17.84
C MET A 197 23.11 3.22 18.65
N PHE A 198 23.52 2.04 18.15
CA PHE A 198 24.56 1.26 18.81
C PHE A 198 25.90 2.02 18.88
N ILE A 199 26.28 2.67 17.77
CA ILE A 199 27.50 3.49 17.70
C ILE A 199 27.41 4.68 18.67
N LEU A 200 26.29 5.43 18.63
CA LEU A 200 26.07 6.59 19.50
C LEU A 200 26.10 6.23 20.97
N VAL A 201 25.44 5.14 21.38
CA VAL A 201 25.46 4.67 22.76
C VAL A 201 26.86 4.25 23.19
N ARG A 202 27.59 3.55 22.30
CA ARG A 202 28.98 3.12 22.62
C ARG A 202 29.92 4.30 22.74
N LEU A 203 29.84 5.29 21.87
CA LEU A 203 30.66 6.48 21.90
C LEU A 203 30.28 7.37 23.09
N GLY A 204 28.99 7.58 23.34
CA GLY A 204 28.49 8.42 24.43
C GLY A 204 28.78 7.87 25.84
N LEU A 205 28.83 6.54 26.00
CA LEU A 205 29.13 5.91 27.29
C LEU A 205 30.63 5.58 27.48
N ALA A 206 31.45 5.68 26.43
CA ALA A 206 32.88 5.41 26.51
C ALA A 206 33.62 6.28 27.59
N PRO A 207 33.32 7.59 27.74
CA PRO A 207 33.92 8.41 28.77
C PRO A 207 33.62 7.94 30.20
N LEU A 208 32.39 7.47 30.45
CA LEU A 208 32.03 6.95 31.79
C LEU A 208 32.80 5.66 32.14
N VAL A 209 33.05 4.80 31.15
CA VAL A 209 33.88 3.60 31.34
C VAL A 209 35.35 3.99 31.62
N ARG A 210 35.85 5.10 31.03
CA ARG A 210 37.19 5.62 31.32
C ARG A 210 37.28 6.13 32.77
N VAL A 211 36.33 6.96 33.22
CA VAL A 211 36.27 7.41 34.61
C VAL A 211 36.26 6.23 35.58
N GLN A 212 35.46 5.19 35.29
CA GLN A 212 35.40 3.99 36.14
C GLN A 212 36.78 3.30 36.25
N ARG A 213 37.55 3.20 35.15
CA ARG A 213 38.88 2.61 35.13
C ARG A 213 39.88 3.50 35.90
N ASP A 214 39.89 4.79 35.60
CA ASP A 214 40.81 5.73 36.27
C ASP A 214 40.56 5.76 37.78
N VAL A 215 39.32 5.68 38.25
CA VAL A 215 39.01 5.53 39.69
C VAL A 215 39.54 4.20 40.26
N ALA A 216 39.46 3.12 39.49
CA ALA A 216 40.03 1.83 39.88
C ALA A 216 41.56 1.90 39.98
N ASP A 217 42.23 2.55 39.03
CA ASP A 217 43.68 2.75 38.99
C ASP A 217 44.15 3.63 40.17
N ILE A 218 43.39 4.65 40.55
CA ILE A 218 43.65 5.45 41.75
C ILE A 218 43.54 4.59 43.01
N ARG A 219 42.55 3.70 43.09
CA ARG A 219 42.35 2.83 44.25
C ARG A 219 43.52 1.86 44.49
N ILE A 220 44.16 1.38 43.42
CA ILE A 220 45.34 0.49 43.50
C ILE A 220 46.66 1.25 43.57
N GLY A 221 46.63 2.59 43.52
CA GLY A 221 47.79 3.46 43.66
C GLY A 221 48.57 3.72 42.37
N GLU A 222 48.08 3.28 41.22
CA GLU A 222 48.70 3.52 39.91
C GLU A 222 48.54 4.95 39.42
N LYS A 223 47.43 5.64 39.80
CA LYS A 223 47.17 7.05 39.51
C LYS A 223 46.90 7.82 40.82
N GLN A 224 47.14 9.13 40.80
CA GLN A 224 46.89 10.01 41.96
C GLN A 224 45.64 10.86 41.79
N HIS A 225 45.31 11.23 40.55
CA HIS A 225 44.17 12.08 40.16
C HIS A 225 43.53 11.58 38.89
N LEU A 226 42.26 11.99 38.67
CA LEU A 226 41.60 11.85 37.41
C LEU A 226 42.14 12.89 36.42
N ASP A 227 42.29 12.50 35.15
CA ASP A 227 42.76 13.41 34.09
C ASP A 227 41.73 14.53 33.84
N ASP A 228 42.19 15.69 33.30
CA ASP A 228 41.32 16.83 32.96
C ASP A 228 40.70 16.69 31.54
N ASN A 229 40.99 15.60 30.84
CA ASN A 229 40.60 15.40 29.44
C ASN A 229 39.31 14.59 29.30
N TYR A 230 38.26 15.03 29.99
CA TYR A 230 36.92 14.47 29.91
C TYR A 230 35.95 15.42 29.21
N PRO A 231 34.83 14.90 28.61
CA PRO A 231 33.75 15.73 28.08
C PRO A 231 33.20 16.71 29.14
N GLN A 232 32.71 17.86 28.66
CA GLN A 232 32.19 18.93 29.53
C GLN A 232 31.09 18.48 30.49
N GLU A 233 30.32 17.47 30.11
CA GLU A 233 29.24 16.90 30.93
C GLU A 233 29.74 16.10 32.13
N ILE A 234 30.97 15.60 32.07
CA ILE A 234 31.58 14.75 33.11
C ILE A 234 32.62 15.55 33.94
N LEU A 235 33.18 16.60 33.37
CA LEU A 235 34.24 17.42 33.99
C LEU A 235 33.88 17.90 35.40
N PRO A 236 32.65 18.40 35.70
CA PRO A 236 32.30 18.81 37.06
C PRO A 236 32.39 17.65 38.08
N LEU A 237 31.99 16.44 37.65
CA LEU A 237 32.04 15.24 38.49
C LEU A 237 33.51 14.83 38.81
N THR A 238 34.40 14.89 37.82
CA THR A 238 35.81 14.52 37.98
C THR A 238 36.55 15.53 38.87
N LEU A 239 36.22 16.81 38.77
CA LEU A 239 36.77 17.86 39.64
C LEU A 239 36.35 17.67 41.10
N GLU A 240 35.06 17.35 41.35
CA GLU A 240 34.61 17.07 42.72
C GLU A 240 35.24 15.79 43.29
N LEU A 241 35.40 14.75 42.45
CA LEU A 241 36.12 13.54 42.85
C LEU A 241 37.60 13.82 43.20
N ASN A 242 38.30 14.63 42.41
CA ASN A 242 39.68 15.00 42.70
C ASN A 242 39.78 15.77 44.03
N LYS A 243 38.88 16.72 44.34
CA LYS A 243 38.83 17.42 45.63
C LYS A 243 38.65 16.47 46.82
N LEU A 244 37.78 15.46 46.67
CA LEU A 244 37.56 14.44 47.70
C LEU A 244 38.79 13.56 47.91
N LEU A 245 39.53 13.24 46.85
CA LEU A 245 40.78 12.47 46.93
C LEU A 245 41.86 13.25 47.64
N ASP A 246 41.99 14.58 47.40
CA ASP A 246 42.92 15.44 48.06
C ASP A 246 42.62 15.60 49.58
N HIS A 247 41.32 15.73 49.89
CA HIS A 247 40.88 15.83 51.29
C HIS A 247 41.18 14.55 52.09
N ASN A 248 41.03 13.37 51.45
CA ASN A 248 41.28 12.08 52.10
C ASN A 248 42.76 11.73 52.24
N LYS A 249 43.66 12.40 51.51
CA LYS A 249 45.13 12.29 51.70
C LYS A 249 45.68 13.20 52.80
N ALA A 250 44.91 14.23 53.18
CA ALA A 250 45.31 15.21 54.17
C ALA A 250 44.93 14.83 55.63
N VAL A 251 44.21 13.71 55.78
CA VAL A 251 43.85 13.10 57.08
C VAL A 251 44.69 11.87 57.32
#